data_a410960bb0cdba571ead27df0284eaf1
#
_entry.id   a410960bb0cdba571ead27df0284eaf1
#
_cell.length_a   1.000
_cell.length_b   1.000
_cell.length_c   1.000
_cell.angle_alpha   90.00
_cell.angle_beta   90.00
_cell.angle_gamma   90.00
#
_symmetry.space_group_name_H-M   'P 1'
#
loop_
_entity.id
_entity.type
_entity.pdbx_description
1 polymer ?
#
loop_
_entity_poly.entity_id
_entity_poly.type
_entity_poly.pdbx_seq_one_letter_code
_entity_poly.pdbx_strand_id
1 'polypeptide(L)'
;MPPPPDEPPFTAGHPAPDALEREVEISAIRAQGKGGQNVNKVSNAVHLRFDIRASSLPEEVKERLLSGSDRRISRDGVLVIKAQSHRSLEQNREEALGRLRAIIAQASHVPRQRRPTRATRSAHRRRLAGKDKRARLKALRRRVED
;
A
#
# COMPACT_ATOMS: atom_id res chain seq x y z
N MET A 1 -0.26 -30.71 -19.64
CA MET A 1 -0.43 -30.07 -18.35
C MET A 1 0.34 -28.75 -18.39
N PRO A 2 -0.33 -27.61 -18.37
CA PRO A 2 0.38 -26.33 -18.35
C PRO A 2 1.13 -26.21 -17.01
N PRO A 3 2.33 -25.62 -16.99
CA PRO A 3 3.03 -25.37 -15.75
C PRO A 3 2.18 -24.48 -14.85
N PRO A 4 2.26 -24.62 -13.51
CA PRO A 4 1.56 -23.72 -12.61
C PRO A 4 2.01 -22.28 -12.88
N PRO A 5 1.11 -21.27 -12.70
CA PRO A 5 1.49 -19.88 -12.85
C PRO A 5 2.67 -19.57 -11.94
N ASP A 6 3.69 -18.93 -12.52
CA ASP A 6 4.92 -18.49 -11.85
C ASP A 6 4.61 -17.92 -10.46
N GLU A 7 4.89 -18.70 -9.44
CA GLU A 7 5.18 -18.12 -8.14
C GLU A 7 6.37 -17.17 -8.34
N PRO A 8 6.25 -15.90 -7.96
CA PRO A 8 7.37 -14.98 -8.08
C PRO A 8 8.55 -15.61 -7.31
N PRO A 9 9.73 -15.66 -7.91
CA PRO A 9 10.89 -16.24 -7.24
C PRO A 9 11.06 -15.46 -5.91
N PHE A 10 11.03 -16.19 -4.80
CA PHE A 10 11.48 -15.68 -3.51
C PHE A 10 12.90 -15.18 -3.73
N THR A 11 13.04 -13.90 -3.95
CA THR A 11 14.33 -13.27 -4.15
C THR A 11 15.14 -13.49 -2.87
N ALA A 12 16.27 -14.15 -3.01
CA ALA A 12 17.23 -14.36 -1.95
C ALA A 12 17.49 -13.04 -1.21
N GLY A 13 17.10 -12.97 0.07
CA GLY A 13 17.24 -11.78 0.89
C GLY A 13 16.01 -11.42 1.74
N HIS A 14 14.86 -12.07 1.53
CA HIS A 14 13.72 -11.87 2.43
C HIS A 14 13.91 -12.73 3.69
N PRO A 15 13.76 -12.14 4.89
CA PRO A 15 13.73 -12.93 6.10
C PRO A 15 12.57 -13.93 6.02
N ALA A 16 12.81 -15.15 6.47
CA ALA A 16 11.78 -16.16 6.56
C ALA A 16 10.58 -15.61 7.35
N PRO A 17 9.34 -15.96 7.00
CA PRO A 17 8.15 -15.48 7.72
C PRO A 17 8.25 -15.67 9.23
N ASP A 18 8.86 -16.75 9.68
CA ASP A 18 9.09 -17.03 11.11
C ASP A 18 10.07 -16.06 11.79
N ALA A 19 11.03 -15.51 11.03
CA ALA A 19 11.96 -14.52 11.57
C ALA A 19 11.27 -13.20 11.86
N LEU A 20 10.36 -12.77 10.99
CA LEU A 20 9.56 -11.55 11.19
C LEU A 20 8.63 -11.67 12.39
N GLU A 21 8.07 -12.86 12.64
CA GLU A 21 7.18 -13.09 13.78
C GLU A 21 7.89 -12.95 15.13
N ARG A 22 9.19 -13.18 15.18
CA ARG A 22 10.00 -13.02 16.40
C ARG A 22 10.35 -11.55 16.68
N GLU A 23 10.28 -10.70 15.67
CA GLU A 23 10.60 -9.27 15.77
C GLU A 23 9.37 -8.39 16.04
N VAL A 24 8.18 -8.99 16.11
CA VAL A 24 6.92 -8.28 16.37
C VAL A 24 6.53 -8.35 17.83
N GLU A 25 6.07 -7.23 18.36
CA GLU A 25 5.39 -7.14 19.64
C GLU A 25 3.87 -7.18 19.42
N ILE A 26 3.21 -8.18 20.00
CA ILE A 26 1.77 -8.37 19.89
C ILE A 26 1.13 -8.23 21.26
N SER A 27 0.19 -7.30 21.38
CA SER A 27 -0.60 -7.09 22.59
C SER A 27 -2.09 -7.22 22.31
N ALA A 28 -2.81 -7.84 23.24
CA ALA A 28 -4.27 -7.90 23.19
C ALA A 28 -4.84 -6.59 23.72
N ILE A 29 -5.76 -6.00 22.97
CA ILE A 29 -6.48 -4.78 23.35
C ILE A 29 -7.98 -4.99 23.30
N ARG A 30 -8.74 -4.12 23.95
CA ARG A 30 -10.20 -4.12 23.83
C ARG A 30 -10.59 -3.68 22.41
N ALA A 31 -11.49 -4.44 21.79
CA ALA A 31 -12.05 -4.06 20.50
C ALA A 31 -12.84 -2.75 20.67
N GLN A 32 -12.64 -1.81 19.75
CA GLN A 32 -13.40 -0.57 19.67
C GLN A 32 -14.56 -0.76 18.69
N GLY A 33 -15.79 -0.54 19.15
CA GLY A 33 -16.97 -0.62 18.28
C GLY A 33 -18.27 -0.28 19.02
N LYS A 34 -19.26 0.17 18.25
CA LYS A 34 -20.62 0.37 18.76
C LYS A 34 -21.25 -1.00 19.06
N GLY A 35 -21.40 -1.34 20.31
CA GLY A 35 -22.38 -2.30 20.62
C GLY A 35 -22.01 -3.53 21.41
N GLY A 36 -22.97 -4.05 22.09
CA GLY A 36 -23.04 -5.35 22.72
C GLY A 36 -22.17 -5.55 23.95
N GLN A 37 -22.70 -6.29 24.91
CA GLN A 37 -22.01 -6.62 26.18
C GLN A 37 -20.69 -7.37 25.99
N ASN A 38 -20.49 -8.07 24.86
CA ASN A 38 -19.27 -8.82 24.55
C ASN A 38 -18.09 -7.94 24.13
N VAL A 39 -18.34 -6.77 23.53
CA VAL A 39 -17.28 -5.85 23.07
C VAL A 39 -16.55 -5.22 24.26
N ASN A 40 -17.23 -5.01 25.39
CA ASN A 40 -16.66 -4.36 26.56
C ASN A 40 -15.92 -5.30 27.52
N LYS A 41 -16.11 -6.61 27.41
CA LYS A 41 -15.60 -7.60 28.37
C LYS A 41 -14.43 -8.44 27.87
N VAL A 42 -14.23 -8.55 26.53
CA VAL A 42 -13.24 -9.47 25.95
C VAL A 42 -12.24 -8.72 25.10
N SER A 43 -10.96 -8.85 25.45
CA SER A 43 -9.84 -8.23 24.73
C SER A 43 -9.40 -9.11 23.56
N ASN A 44 -10.24 -9.23 22.52
CA ASN A 44 -9.98 -10.06 21.33
C ASN A 44 -9.29 -9.28 20.20
N ALA A 45 -9.22 -7.96 20.31
CA ALA A 45 -8.49 -7.16 19.33
C ALA A 45 -6.98 -7.25 19.57
N VAL A 46 -6.23 -7.23 18.48
CA VAL A 46 -4.78 -7.32 18.47
C VAL A 46 -4.16 -6.00 18.03
N HIS A 47 -3.17 -5.58 18.76
CA HIS A 47 -2.29 -4.47 18.43
C HIS A 47 -0.90 -5.01 18.18
N LEU A 48 -0.46 -4.97 16.93
CA LEU A 48 0.86 -5.42 16.49
C LEU A 48 1.75 -4.20 16.29
N ARG A 49 2.95 -4.25 16.85
CA ARG A 49 4.01 -3.25 16.67
C ARG A 49 5.23 -3.92 16.05
N PHE A 50 5.77 -3.32 15.02
CA PHE A 50 6.94 -3.80 14.31
C PHE A 50 7.92 -2.64 14.09
N ASP A 51 9.10 -2.75 14.68
CA ASP A 51 10.16 -1.75 14.48
C ASP A 51 10.90 -2.03 13.18
N ILE A 52 10.65 -1.19 12.17
CA ILE A 52 11.24 -1.32 10.85
C ILE A 52 12.75 -1.15 10.90
N ARG A 53 13.24 -0.20 11.70
CA ARG A 53 14.67 0.12 11.77
C ARG A 53 15.49 -0.98 12.43
N ALA A 54 14.96 -1.56 13.50
CA ALA A 54 15.60 -2.65 14.24
C ALA A 54 15.42 -4.03 13.61
N SER A 55 14.58 -4.15 12.58
CA SER A 55 14.24 -5.43 11.95
C SER A 55 15.37 -5.99 11.06
N SER A 56 15.28 -7.27 10.77
CA SER A 56 16.17 -7.98 9.84
C SER A 56 15.86 -7.75 8.35
N LEU A 57 14.97 -6.80 8.04
CA LEU A 57 14.64 -6.47 6.65
C LEU A 57 15.86 -5.88 5.90
N PRO A 58 15.97 -6.13 4.58
CA PRO A 58 16.96 -5.47 3.74
C PRO A 58 16.83 -3.94 3.81
N GLU A 59 17.94 -3.22 3.79
CA GLU A 59 17.97 -1.76 3.93
C GLU A 59 17.10 -1.06 2.89
N GLU A 60 17.10 -1.52 1.65
CA GLU A 60 16.25 -1.00 0.58
C GLU A 60 14.74 -1.08 0.88
N VAL A 61 14.32 -2.17 1.57
CA VAL A 61 12.92 -2.35 1.98
C VAL A 61 12.57 -1.41 3.12
N LYS A 62 13.49 -1.27 4.09
CA LYS A 62 13.33 -0.31 5.19
C LYS A 62 13.18 1.12 4.68
N GLU A 63 14.05 1.55 3.77
CA GLU A 63 13.98 2.88 3.16
C GLU A 63 12.65 3.13 2.44
N ARG A 64 12.15 2.13 1.69
CA ARG A 64 10.85 2.26 1.01
C ARG A 64 9.69 2.35 1.98
N LEU A 65 9.71 1.57 3.05
CA LEU A 65 8.69 1.64 4.11
C LEU A 65 8.70 2.99 4.82
N LEU A 66 9.88 3.50 5.17
CA LEU A 66 10.04 4.76 5.89
C LEU A 66 9.78 5.99 5.01
N SER A 67 10.09 5.92 3.72
CA SER A 67 9.81 6.99 2.75
C SER A 67 8.36 7.01 2.27
N GLY A 68 7.62 5.90 2.46
CA GLY A 68 6.21 5.81 2.13
C GLY A 68 5.34 6.71 3.01
N SER A 69 4.21 7.15 2.47
CA SER A 69 3.22 7.95 3.21
C SER A 69 2.20 7.09 3.97
N ASP A 70 2.60 5.94 4.46
CA ASP A 70 1.71 5.05 5.20
C ASP A 70 1.46 5.59 6.62
N ARG A 71 0.20 5.94 6.92
CA ARG A 71 -0.20 6.49 8.23
C ARG A 71 -0.04 5.52 9.39
N ARG A 72 0.17 4.23 9.11
CA ARG A 72 0.41 3.20 10.14
C ARG A 72 1.85 3.22 10.63
N ILE A 73 2.75 3.89 9.93
CA ILE A 73 4.16 4.04 10.30
C ILE A 73 4.33 5.33 11.08
N SER A 74 4.84 5.22 12.33
CA SER A 74 5.15 6.37 13.16
C SER A 74 6.42 7.09 12.68
N ARG A 75 6.64 8.30 13.18
CA ARG A 75 7.87 9.06 12.89
C ARG A 75 9.14 8.35 13.36
N ASP A 76 9.01 7.51 14.38
CA ASP A 76 10.12 6.71 14.94
C ASP A 76 10.44 5.46 14.08
N GLY A 77 9.65 5.19 13.06
CA GLY A 77 9.82 4.02 12.20
C GLY A 77 9.16 2.75 12.72
N VAL A 78 8.17 2.88 13.59
CA VAL A 78 7.39 1.74 14.11
C VAL A 78 6.09 1.60 13.31
N LEU A 79 5.89 0.44 12.70
CA LEU A 79 4.64 0.09 12.04
C LEU A 79 3.64 -0.47 13.05
N VAL A 80 2.45 0.11 13.10
CA VAL A 80 1.37 -0.27 14.01
C VAL A 80 0.19 -0.80 13.24
N ILE A 81 -0.21 -2.04 13.53
CA ILE A 81 -1.36 -2.70 12.90
C ILE A 81 -2.37 -3.10 13.97
N LYS A 82 -3.62 -2.72 13.78
CA LYS A 82 -4.74 -3.17 14.61
C LYS A 82 -5.58 -4.19 13.84
N ALA A 83 -5.88 -5.33 14.45
CA ALA A 83 -6.77 -6.33 13.91
C ALA A 83 -7.88 -6.64 14.93
N GLN A 84 -9.13 -6.47 14.52
CA GLN A 84 -10.31 -6.66 15.36
C GLN A 84 -11.51 -7.22 14.58
N SER A 85 -11.25 -7.79 13.40
CA SER A 85 -12.32 -8.26 12.49
C SER A 85 -12.97 -9.53 12.96
N HIS A 86 -12.25 -10.32 13.75
CA HIS A 86 -12.69 -11.63 14.22
C HIS A 86 -13.03 -11.60 15.72
N ARG A 87 -13.81 -12.57 16.15
CA ARG A 87 -14.14 -12.78 17.57
C ARG A 87 -13.04 -13.55 18.32
N SER A 88 -12.15 -14.22 17.61
CA SER A 88 -11.03 -14.98 18.16
C SER A 88 -9.76 -14.14 18.18
N LEU A 89 -9.05 -14.16 19.30
CA LEU A 89 -7.75 -13.51 19.45
C LEU A 89 -6.72 -14.09 18.47
N GLU A 90 -6.73 -15.42 18.28
CA GLU A 90 -5.81 -16.10 17.36
C GLU A 90 -6.03 -15.69 15.90
N GLN A 91 -7.29 -15.62 15.46
CA GLN A 91 -7.63 -15.17 14.13
C GLN A 91 -7.23 -13.71 13.88
N ASN A 92 -7.42 -12.84 14.88
CA ASN A 92 -6.98 -11.45 14.79
C ASN A 92 -5.44 -11.33 14.77
N ARG A 93 -4.74 -12.21 15.49
CA ARG A 93 -3.28 -12.28 15.44
C ARG A 93 -2.80 -12.70 14.05
N GLU A 94 -3.36 -13.74 13.47
CA GLU A 94 -3.03 -14.17 12.12
C GLU A 94 -3.34 -13.10 11.07
N GLU A 95 -4.48 -12.42 11.21
CA GLU A 95 -4.83 -11.30 10.34
C GLU A 95 -3.80 -10.17 10.44
N ALA A 96 -3.35 -9.81 11.64
CA ALA A 96 -2.34 -8.76 11.83
C ALA A 96 -1.00 -9.16 11.18
N LEU A 97 -0.56 -10.40 11.36
CA LEU A 97 0.64 -10.94 10.73
C LEU A 97 0.52 -10.99 9.21
N GLY A 98 -0.62 -11.41 8.69
CA GLY A 98 -0.92 -11.41 7.25
C GLY A 98 -0.84 -10.01 6.64
N ARG A 99 -1.39 -9.00 7.33
CA ARG A 99 -1.28 -7.59 6.93
C ARG A 99 0.17 -7.09 6.95
N LEU A 100 0.96 -7.47 7.94
CA LEU A 100 2.38 -7.14 8.02
C LEU A 100 3.13 -7.74 6.82
N ARG A 101 2.95 -9.03 6.56
CA ARG A 101 3.58 -9.71 5.41
C ARG A 101 3.21 -9.05 4.08
N ALA A 102 1.94 -8.68 3.89
CA ALA A 102 1.47 -7.98 2.68
C ALA A 102 2.14 -6.61 2.50
N ILE A 103 2.31 -5.83 3.58
CA ILE A 103 2.98 -4.53 3.54
C ILE A 103 4.45 -4.69 3.16
N ILE A 104 5.14 -5.66 3.76
CA ILE A 104 6.54 -5.95 3.46
C ILE A 104 6.69 -6.44 2.02
N ALA A 105 5.84 -7.34 1.55
CA ALA A 105 5.84 -7.82 0.18
C ALA A 105 5.64 -6.68 -0.84
N GLN A 106 4.71 -5.76 -0.54
CA GLN A 106 4.50 -4.58 -1.38
C GLN A 106 5.72 -3.66 -1.41
N ALA A 107 6.39 -3.44 -0.28
CA ALA A 107 7.61 -2.63 -0.20
C ALA A 107 8.81 -3.31 -0.87
N SER A 108 8.83 -4.64 -0.90
CA SER A 108 9.86 -5.43 -1.58
C SER A 108 9.71 -5.42 -3.09
N HIS A 109 8.49 -5.19 -3.59
CA HIS A 109 8.24 -5.10 -5.01
C HIS A 109 8.80 -3.80 -5.59
N VAL A 110 9.79 -3.92 -6.48
CA VAL A 110 10.34 -2.78 -7.24
C VAL A 110 9.48 -2.58 -8.49
N PRO A 111 8.67 -1.50 -8.56
CA PRO A 111 7.87 -1.26 -9.75
C PRO A 111 8.78 -1.03 -10.96
N ARG A 112 8.49 -1.73 -12.05
CA ARG A 112 9.22 -1.52 -13.32
C ARG A 112 9.05 -0.07 -13.77
N GLN A 113 10.17 0.60 -14.05
CA GLN A 113 10.16 1.97 -14.53
C GLN A 113 9.33 2.08 -15.81
N ARG A 114 8.25 2.86 -15.76
CA ARG A 114 7.41 3.11 -16.94
C ARG A 114 8.20 3.92 -17.95
N ARG A 115 8.44 3.37 -19.13
CA ARG A 115 8.98 4.14 -20.24
C ARG A 115 7.92 5.15 -20.69
N PRO A 116 8.30 6.44 -20.89
CA PRO A 116 7.37 7.43 -21.39
C PRO A 116 6.91 7.02 -22.81
N THR A 117 5.62 6.91 -23.00
CA THR A 117 5.02 6.60 -24.30
C THR A 117 4.77 7.89 -25.06
N ARG A 118 5.15 7.93 -26.34
CA ARG A 118 4.79 9.04 -27.21
C ARG A 118 3.27 9.07 -27.44
N ALA A 119 2.70 10.26 -27.48
CA ALA A 119 1.31 10.44 -27.85
C ALA A 119 1.06 9.87 -29.27
N THR A 120 -0.09 9.21 -29.45
CA THR A 120 -0.49 8.65 -30.75
C THR A 120 -0.72 9.76 -31.77
N ARG A 121 -0.56 9.45 -33.09
CA ARG A 121 -0.85 10.39 -34.18
C ARG A 121 -2.29 10.93 -34.09
N SER A 122 -3.24 10.08 -33.66
CA SER A 122 -4.64 10.48 -33.52
C SER A 122 -4.83 11.49 -32.35
N ALA A 123 -4.12 11.32 -31.23
CA ALA A 123 -4.14 12.26 -30.13
C ALA A 123 -3.55 13.61 -30.54
N HIS A 124 -2.46 13.61 -31.33
CA HIS A 124 -1.85 14.83 -31.84
C HIS A 124 -2.81 15.57 -32.80
N ARG A 125 -3.44 14.85 -33.74
CA ARG A 125 -4.48 15.40 -34.66
C ARG A 125 -5.65 16.00 -33.88
N ARG A 126 -6.19 15.32 -32.89
CA ARG A 126 -7.28 15.85 -32.03
C ARG A 126 -6.87 17.14 -31.32
N ARG A 127 -5.64 17.20 -30.82
CA ARG A 127 -5.11 18.41 -30.16
C ARG A 127 -5.04 19.58 -31.14
N LEU A 128 -4.52 19.36 -32.36
CA LEU A 128 -4.45 20.39 -33.41
C LEU A 128 -5.86 20.86 -33.83
N ALA A 129 -6.76 19.93 -34.13
CA ALA A 129 -8.15 20.26 -34.48
C ALA A 129 -8.84 21.08 -33.38
N GLY A 130 -8.60 20.76 -32.09
CA GLY A 130 -9.10 21.55 -30.97
C GLY A 130 -8.50 22.96 -30.89
N LYS A 131 -7.23 23.13 -31.25
CA LYS A 131 -6.60 24.48 -31.35
C LYS A 131 -7.21 25.28 -32.49
N ASP A 132 -7.37 24.69 -33.66
CA ASP A 132 -7.93 25.35 -34.85
C ASP A 132 -9.38 25.80 -34.60
N LYS A 133 -10.19 24.94 -33.97
CA LYS A 133 -11.55 25.29 -33.56
C LYS A 133 -11.59 26.50 -32.63
N ARG A 134 -10.71 26.54 -31.62
CA ARG A 134 -10.63 27.69 -30.70
C ARG A 134 -10.12 28.94 -31.39
N ALA A 135 -9.18 28.84 -32.30
CA ALA A 135 -8.67 29.97 -33.07
C ALA A 135 -9.77 30.57 -33.96
N ARG A 136 -10.56 29.72 -34.66
CA ARG A 136 -11.72 30.17 -35.45
C ARG A 136 -12.76 30.89 -34.58
N LEU A 137 -13.12 30.32 -33.45
CA LEU A 137 -14.05 30.96 -32.52
C LEU A 137 -13.54 32.32 -32.02
N LYS A 138 -12.25 32.41 -31.71
CA LYS A 138 -11.63 33.67 -31.28
C LYS A 138 -11.63 34.71 -32.41
N ALA A 139 -11.34 34.29 -33.64
CA ALA A 139 -11.40 35.19 -34.82
C ALA A 139 -12.82 35.71 -35.11
N LEU A 140 -13.83 34.86 -34.96
CA LEU A 140 -15.25 35.26 -35.13
C LEU A 140 -15.68 36.28 -34.06
N ARG A 141 -15.23 36.15 -32.83
CA ARG A 141 -15.52 37.11 -31.76
C ARG A 141 -14.94 38.51 -32.03
N ARG A 142 -13.73 38.56 -32.62
CA ARG A 142 -13.10 39.84 -33.00
C ARG A 142 -13.85 40.60 -34.10
N ARG A 143 -14.60 39.91 -34.94
CA ARG A 143 -15.32 40.49 -36.08
C ARG A 143 -16.66 41.15 -35.67
N VAL A 144 -17.10 40.94 -34.44
CA VAL A 144 -18.39 41.49 -33.90
C VAL A 144 -18.17 42.79 -33.12
N GLU A 145 -16.92 43.18 -32.87
CA GLU A 145 -16.59 44.42 -32.13
C GLU A 145 -16.29 45.63 -33.04
N ASP A 146 -16.36 45.45 -34.38
CA ASP A 146 -16.32 46.51 -35.38
C ASP A 146 -17.76 46.82 -35.89
#